data_35a933e1768570e5e69735b762e167a5
#
_entry.id   35a933e1768570e5e69735b762e167a5
#
_cell.length_a   1.000
_cell.length_b   1.000
_cell.length_c   1.000
_cell.angle_alpha   90.00
_cell.angle_beta   90.00
_cell.angle_gamma   90.00
#
_symmetry.space_group_name_H-M   'P 1'
#
loop_
_entity.id
_entity.type
_entity.pdbx_description
1 polymer ?
#
loop_
_entity_poly.entity_id
_entity_poly.type
_entity_poly.pdbx_seq_one_letter_code
_entity_poly.pdbx_strand_id
1 'polypeptide(L)'
;MIYKNILQIDDDSDDCELFLEAVEAISSAKYTAIYNSVEALQKLIHQEIVPDVIFLDLNMPIMSGLEFLTEIKKEEKLKEIPVIIFSTSQLDDIIREAKEHGAEDFISKPNNFNDLKKILSRYLFSS
;
A
#
# COMPACT_ATOMS: atom_id res chain seq x y z
N MET A 1 -4.13 -9.04 -12.99
CA MET A 1 -2.97 -8.16 -13.22
C MET A 1 -1.81 -8.58 -12.32
N ILE A 2 -0.60 -8.56 -12.84
CA ILE A 2 0.58 -8.90 -12.06
C ILE A 2 1.35 -7.62 -11.75
N TYR A 3 1.53 -7.33 -10.47
CA TYR A 3 2.36 -6.21 -10.03
C TYR A 3 3.79 -6.70 -9.84
N LYS A 4 4.76 -6.00 -10.40
CA LYS A 4 6.17 -6.37 -10.33
C LYS A 4 6.97 -5.57 -9.31
N ASN A 5 6.53 -4.36 -9.02
CA ASN A 5 7.20 -3.46 -8.09
C ASN A 5 6.20 -2.97 -7.06
N ILE A 6 6.35 -3.43 -5.83
CA ILE A 6 5.42 -3.14 -4.74
C ILE A 6 6.07 -2.16 -3.79
N LEU A 7 5.33 -1.10 -3.46
CA LEU A 7 5.71 -0.19 -2.39
C LEU A 7 4.72 -0.36 -1.24
N GLN A 8 5.22 -0.62 -0.04
CA GLN A 8 4.41 -0.58 1.16
C GLN A 8 4.80 0.63 2.00
N ILE A 9 3.81 1.41 2.41
CA ILE A 9 4.01 2.57 3.28
C ILE A 9 3.29 2.28 4.59
N ASP A 10 4.06 2.06 5.65
CA ASP A 10 3.53 1.61 6.94
C ASP A 10 4.62 1.87 7.98
N ASP A 11 4.28 2.48 9.10
CA ASP A 11 5.26 2.77 10.15
C ASP A 11 5.56 1.58 11.06
N ASP A 12 4.85 0.47 10.89
CA ASP A 12 5.08 -0.75 11.66
C ASP A 12 6.04 -1.68 10.90
N SER A 13 7.29 -1.73 11.36
CA SER A 13 8.31 -2.54 10.70
C SER A 13 8.03 -4.04 10.75
N ASP A 14 7.35 -4.50 11.80
CA ASP A 14 6.99 -5.92 11.92
C ASP A 14 5.96 -6.31 10.86
N ASP A 15 4.99 -5.45 10.62
CA ASP A 15 4.00 -5.67 9.57
C ASP A 15 4.68 -5.69 8.19
N CYS A 16 5.67 -4.82 7.98
CA CYS A 16 6.41 -4.79 6.73
C CYS A 16 7.25 -6.05 6.53
N GLU A 17 7.86 -6.58 7.58
CA GLU A 17 8.62 -7.82 7.49
C GLU A 17 7.72 -9.00 7.10
N LEU A 18 6.55 -9.10 7.73
CA LEU A 18 5.60 -10.16 7.40
C LEU A 18 5.09 -10.04 5.96
N PHE A 19 4.83 -8.81 5.54
CA PHE A 19 4.38 -8.55 4.19
C PHE A 19 5.44 -8.99 3.17
N LEU A 20 6.70 -8.62 3.40
CA LEU A 20 7.80 -9.03 2.54
C LEU A 20 7.93 -10.55 2.46
N GLU A 21 7.86 -11.23 3.61
CA GLU A 21 7.92 -12.69 3.63
C GLU A 21 6.78 -13.31 2.81
N ALA A 22 5.58 -12.75 2.91
CA ALA A 22 4.45 -13.23 2.14
C ALA A 22 4.65 -13.00 0.64
N VAL A 23 5.15 -11.83 0.26
CA VAL A 23 5.44 -11.54 -1.15
C VAL A 23 6.47 -12.53 -1.70
N GLU A 24 7.54 -12.75 -0.96
CA GLU A 24 8.61 -13.66 -1.38
C GLU A 24 8.14 -15.10 -1.50
N ALA A 25 7.18 -15.49 -0.66
CA ALA A 25 6.64 -16.85 -0.69
C ALA A 25 5.76 -17.13 -1.92
N ILE A 26 5.14 -16.10 -2.51
CA ILE A 26 4.14 -16.31 -3.56
C ILE A 26 4.50 -15.66 -4.90
N SER A 27 5.54 -14.83 -4.96
CA SER A 27 5.89 -14.15 -6.21
C SER A 27 7.36 -13.78 -6.25
N SER A 28 7.81 -13.29 -7.41
CA SER A 28 9.15 -12.75 -7.59
C SER A 28 9.14 -11.23 -7.66
N ALA A 29 8.05 -10.58 -7.23
CA ALA A 29 7.93 -9.14 -7.26
C ALA A 29 8.99 -8.48 -6.38
N LYS A 30 9.41 -7.29 -6.79
CA LYS A 30 10.30 -6.45 -5.97
C LYS A 30 9.48 -5.72 -4.94
N TYR A 31 10.02 -5.59 -3.75
CA TYR A 31 9.32 -5.00 -2.62
C TYR A 31 10.18 -3.91 -1.99
N THR A 32 9.55 -2.77 -1.71
CA THR A 32 10.18 -1.66 -0.99
C THR A 32 9.25 -1.23 0.14
N ALA A 33 9.80 -1.05 1.33
CA ALA A 33 9.06 -0.53 2.47
C ALA A 33 9.57 0.87 2.79
N ILE A 34 8.64 1.80 3.03
CA ILE A 34 8.97 3.13 3.54
C ILE A 34 8.09 3.37 4.76
N TYR A 35 8.69 3.84 5.83
CA TYR A 35 8.06 3.85 7.14
C TYR A 35 7.37 5.17 7.51
N ASN A 36 7.36 6.13 6.61
CA ASN A 36 6.56 7.35 6.79
C ASN A 36 6.10 7.92 5.45
N SER A 37 4.95 8.59 5.47
CA SER A 37 4.29 9.08 4.28
C SER A 37 5.03 10.24 3.63
N VAL A 38 5.66 11.09 4.42
CA VAL A 38 6.37 12.27 3.89
C VAL A 38 7.55 11.84 3.03
N GLU A 39 8.35 10.89 3.56
CA GLU A 39 9.48 10.35 2.82
C GLU A 39 9.01 9.65 1.53
N ALA A 40 7.94 8.86 1.65
CA ALA A 40 7.38 8.15 0.50
C ALA A 40 6.91 9.11 -0.59
N LEU A 41 6.21 10.16 -0.20
CA LEU A 41 5.71 11.14 -1.17
C LEU A 41 6.86 11.82 -1.91
N GLN A 42 7.91 12.22 -1.19
CA GLN A 42 9.05 12.88 -1.80
C GLN A 42 9.78 11.95 -2.79
N LYS A 43 10.00 10.70 -2.40
CA LYS A 43 10.65 9.74 -3.28
C LYS A 43 9.83 9.46 -4.55
N LEU A 44 8.52 9.41 -4.42
CA LEU A 44 7.63 9.22 -5.55
C LEU A 44 7.64 10.45 -6.48
N ILE A 45 7.54 11.64 -5.92
CA ILE A 45 7.55 12.88 -6.71
C ILE A 45 8.85 13.02 -7.49
N HIS A 46 9.99 12.69 -6.87
CA HIS A 46 11.30 12.80 -7.50
C HIS A 46 11.64 11.58 -8.35
N GLN A 47 10.71 10.64 -8.51
CA GLN A 47 10.89 9.42 -9.32
C GLN A 47 12.06 8.57 -8.87
N GLU A 48 12.40 8.62 -7.58
CA GLU A 48 13.44 7.75 -7.00
C GLU A 48 12.93 6.31 -6.89
N ILE A 49 11.61 6.14 -6.76
CA ILE A 49 10.95 4.84 -6.82
C ILE A 49 9.76 4.96 -7.78
N VAL A 50 9.51 3.88 -8.54
CA VAL A 50 8.42 3.84 -9.51
C VAL A 50 7.66 2.53 -9.31
N PRO A 51 6.74 2.48 -8.32
CA PRO A 51 6.01 1.25 -8.05
C PRO A 51 4.84 1.04 -9.02
N ASP A 52 4.44 -0.22 -9.14
CA ASP A 52 3.23 -0.58 -9.91
C ASP A 52 1.99 -0.53 -9.02
N VAL A 53 2.18 -0.62 -7.71
CA VAL A 53 1.09 -0.61 -6.73
C VAL A 53 1.64 -0.11 -5.39
N ILE A 54 0.80 0.58 -4.64
CA ILE A 54 1.13 1.06 -3.30
C ILE A 54 0.15 0.43 -2.30
N PHE A 55 0.70 -0.23 -1.28
CA PHE A 55 -0.09 -0.69 -0.12
C PHE A 55 0.15 0.31 0.99
N LEU A 56 -0.91 0.96 1.46
CA LEU A 56 -0.83 2.13 2.31
C LEU A 56 -1.59 1.94 3.62
N ASP A 57 -0.91 2.13 4.75
CA ASP A 57 -1.56 2.18 6.04
C ASP A 57 -2.15 3.57 6.26
N LEU A 58 -3.31 3.65 6.89
CA LEU A 58 -3.97 4.93 7.17
C LEU A 58 -3.48 5.58 8.46
N ASN A 59 -3.06 4.78 9.43
CA ASN A 59 -2.72 5.26 10.76
C ASN A 59 -1.23 5.55 10.90
N MET A 60 -0.80 6.70 10.43
CA MET A 60 0.60 7.12 10.53
C MET A 60 0.70 8.52 11.11
N PRO A 61 1.78 8.79 11.89
CA PRO A 61 1.96 10.14 12.44
C PRO A 61 2.37 11.13 11.35
N ILE A 62 2.21 12.41 11.65
CA ILE A 62 2.60 13.56 10.83
C ILE A 62 1.73 13.69 9.58
N MET A 63 1.83 12.77 8.63
CA MET A 63 0.95 12.73 7.46
C MET A 63 0.23 11.39 7.45
N SER A 64 -1.09 11.41 7.62
CA SER A 64 -1.91 10.20 7.60
C SER A 64 -1.96 9.60 6.20
N GLY A 65 -2.42 8.35 6.12
CA GLY A 65 -2.61 7.71 4.82
C GLY A 65 -3.60 8.45 3.93
N LEU A 66 -4.69 9.00 4.51
CA LEU A 66 -5.66 9.77 3.72
C LEU A 66 -5.05 11.05 3.18
N GLU A 67 -4.24 11.73 3.97
CA GLU A 67 -3.53 12.93 3.52
C GLU A 67 -2.55 12.59 2.41
N PHE A 68 -1.80 11.50 2.56
CA PHE A 68 -0.88 11.03 1.53
C PHE A 68 -1.63 10.73 0.23
N LEU A 69 -2.75 10.03 0.33
CA LEU A 69 -3.56 9.66 -0.84
C LEU A 69 -4.05 10.91 -1.58
N THR A 70 -4.50 11.92 -0.83
CA THR A 70 -4.91 13.19 -1.40
C THR A 70 -3.76 13.85 -2.18
N GLU A 71 -2.57 13.86 -1.60
CA GLU A 71 -1.41 14.49 -2.24
C GLU A 71 -0.97 13.75 -3.50
N ILE A 72 -0.94 12.41 -3.46
CA ILE A 72 -0.49 11.63 -4.61
C ILE A 72 -1.45 11.78 -5.79
N LYS A 73 -2.74 11.95 -5.53
CA LYS A 73 -3.73 12.12 -6.61
C LYS A 73 -3.65 13.49 -7.30
N LYS A 74 -2.95 14.44 -6.72
CA LYS A 74 -2.70 15.74 -7.33
C LYS A 74 -1.54 15.72 -8.32
N GLU A 75 -0.70 14.69 -8.28
CA GLU A 75 0.51 14.60 -9.12
C GLU A 75 0.21 13.83 -10.40
N GLU A 76 0.41 14.47 -11.55
CA GLU A 76 0.11 13.86 -12.85
C GLU A 76 0.81 12.53 -13.07
N LYS A 77 2.05 12.42 -12.61
CA LYS A 77 2.84 11.19 -12.82
C LYS A 77 2.47 10.07 -11.86
N LEU A 78 1.74 10.38 -10.79
CA LEU A 78 1.47 9.44 -9.70
C LEU A 78 0.01 9.03 -9.58
N LYS A 79 -0.90 9.87 -10.08
CA LYS A 79 -2.34 9.68 -9.82
C LYS A 79 -2.90 8.38 -10.36
N GLU A 80 -2.25 7.78 -11.34
CA GLU A 80 -2.71 6.53 -11.95
C GLU A 80 -2.19 5.28 -11.24
N ILE A 81 -1.25 5.42 -10.30
CA ILE A 81 -0.73 4.27 -9.55
C ILE A 81 -1.84 3.78 -8.63
N PRO A 82 -2.24 2.49 -8.72
CA PRO A 82 -3.25 1.97 -7.79
C PRO A 82 -2.76 1.99 -6.36
N VAL A 83 -3.59 2.50 -5.47
CA VAL A 83 -3.31 2.53 -4.04
C VAL A 83 -4.32 1.64 -3.34
N ILE A 84 -3.82 0.62 -2.66
CA ILE A 84 -4.63 -0.32 -1.90
C ILE A 84 -4.39 -0.02 -0.43
N ILE A 85 -5.46 0.29 0.29
CA ILE A 85 -5.34 0.55 1.72
C ILE A 85 -5.15 -0.77 2.44
N PHE A 86 -4.15 -0.83 3.32
CA PHE A 86 -3.81 -2.02 4.09
C PHE A 86 -3.67 -1.61 5.55
N SER A 87 -4.75 -1.72 6.32
CA SER A 87 -4.84 -1.12 7.65
C SER A 87 -5.68 -1.98 8.59
N THR A 88 -5.50 -1.77 9.89
CA THR A 88 -6.30 -2.46 10.89
C THR A 88 -7.68 -1.83 11.06
N SER A 89 -7.89 -0.62 10.57
CA SER A 89 -9.19 0.05 10.68
C SER A 89 -10.25 -0.68 9.88
N GLN A 90 -11.45 -0.83 10.47
CA GLN A 90 -12.56 -1.52 9.82
C GLN A 90 -13.84 -0.68 9.84
N LEU A 91 -13.73 0.61 10.13
CA LEU A 91 -14.89 1.50 10.19
C LEU A 91 -15.36 1.82 8.77
N ASP A 92 -16.65 1.63 8.53
CA ASP A 92 -17.25 1.86 7.22
C ASP A 92 -17.03 3.28 6.71
N ASP A 93 -17.05 4.26 7.61
CA ASP A 93 -16.83 5.65 7.24
C ASP A 93 -15.43 5.88 6.71
N ILE A 94 -14.42 5.24 7.32
CA ILE A 94 -13.03 5.35 6.89
C ILE A 94 -12.82 4.67 5.55
N ILE A 95 -13.43 3.50 5.36
CA ILE A 95 -13.36 2.77 4.09
C ILE A 95 -13.97 3.62 2.97
N ARG A 96 -15.14 4.22 3.22
CA ARG A 96 -15.82 5.06 2.24
C ARG A 96 -14.97 6.28 1.91
N GLU A 97 -14.42 6.93 2.92
CA GLU A 97 -13.59 8.11 2.74
C GLU A 97 -12.33 7.80 1.91
N ALA A 98 -11.69 6.67 2.19
CA ALA A 98 -10.52 6.24 1.41
C ALA A 98 -10.87 6.04 -0.07
N LYS A 99 -12.00 5.41 -0.34
CA LYS A 99 -12.45 5.21 -1.72
C LYS A 99 -12.80 6.52 -2.41
N GLU A 100 -13.41 7.44 -1.69
CA GLU A 100 -13.71 8.78 -2.22
C GLU A 100 -12.45 9.57 -2.56
N HIS A 101 -11.36 9.33 -1.81
CA HIS A 101 -10.06 9.96 -2.09
C HIS A 101 -9.28 9.24 -3.17
N GLY A 102 -9.83 8.18 -3.74
CA GLY A 102 -9.24 7.50 -4.88
C GLY A 102 -8.51 6.20 -4.61
N ALA A 103 -8.71 5.60 -3.44
CA ALA A 103 -8.15 4.27 -3.17
C ALA A 103 -8.80 3.24 -4.09
N GLU A 104 -7.98 2.36 -4.64
CA GLU A 104 -8.45 1.30 -5.52
C GLU A 104 -9.21 0.23 -4.73
N ASP A 105 -8.71 -0.11 -3.54
CA ASP A 105 -9.30 -1.14 -2.72
C ASP A 105 -8.90 -0.92 -1.25
N PHE A 106 -9.54 -1.68 -0.37
CA PHE A 106 -9.29 -1.61 1.07
C PHE A 106 -9.16 -3.03 1.61
N ILE A 107 -8.04 -3.32 2.29
CA ILE A 107 -7.79 -4.60 2.92
C ILE A 107 -7.58 -4.40 4.41
N SER A 108 -8.35 -5.11 5.24
CA SER A 108 -8.07 -5.17 6.67
C SER A 108 -6.87 -6.09 6.89
N LYS A 109 -5.90 -5.65 7.69
CA LYS A 109 -4.73 -6.47 7.99
C LYS A 109 -5.16 -7.80 8.60
N PRO A 110 -4.74 -8.93 8.01
CA PRO A 110 -5.14 -10.25 8.52
C PRO A 110 -4.37 -10.61 9.79
N ASN A 111 -4.90 -11.58 10.54
CA ASN A 111 -4.33 -12.00 11.82
C ASN A 111 -3.19 -13.03 11.66
N ASN A 112 -3.06 -13.65 10.51
CA ASN A 112 -2.05 -14.69 10.33
C ASN A 112 -1.44 -14.66 8.94
N PHE A 113 -0.30 -15.31 8.84
CA PHE A 113 0.52 -15.31 7.62
C PHE A 113 -0.17 -15.99 6.44
N ASN A 114 -0.89 -17.08 6.70
CA ASN A 114 -1.58 -17.81 5.61
C ASN A 114 -2.66 -16.96 4.98
N ASP A 115 -3.42 -16.23 5.78
CA ASP A 115 -4.45 -15.33 5.26
C ASP A 115 -3.83 -14.17 4.48
N LEU A 116 -2.69 -13.66 4.96
CA LEU A 116 -1.97 -12.60 4.25
C LEU A 116 -1.55 -13.09 2.85
N LYS A 117 -0.99 -14.29 2.76
CA LYS A 117 -0.61 -14.85 1.46
C LYS A 117 -1.82 -15.00 0.53
N LYS A 118 -2.96 -15.46 1.05
CA LYS A 118 -4.17 -15.61 0.25
C LYS A 118 -4.66 -14.27 -0.29
N ILE A 119 -4.66 -13.25 0.54
CA ILE A 119 -5.09 -11.92 0.14
C ILE A 119 -4.15 -11.35 -0.92
N LEU A 120 -2.85 -11.44 -0.70
CA LEU A 120 -1.86 -10.90 -1.63
C LEU A 120 -1.86 -11.65 -2.97
N SER A 121 -2.21 -12.92 -2.96
CA SER A 121 -2.30 -13.70 -4.20
C SER A 121 -3.30 -13.11 -5.18
N ARG A 122 -4.34 -12.45 -4.69
CA ARG A 122 -5.34 -11.81 -5.54
C ARG A 122 -4.77 -10.67 -6.36
N TYR A 123 -3.70 -10.04 -5.87
CA TYR A 123 -3.09 -8.87 -6.50
C TYR A 123 -1.81 -9.21 -7.26
N LEU A 124 -1.11 -10.25 -6.85
CA LEU A 124 0.20 -10.57 -7.38
C LEU A 124 0.17 -11.67 -8.45
N PHE A 125 -0.91 -12.43 -8.52
CA PHE A 125 -1.08 -13.43 -9.57
C PHE A 125 -2.15 -13.01 -10.55
N SER A 126 -1.85 -13.24 -11.83
CA SER A 126 -2.85 -13.13 -12.87
C SER A 126 -3.70 -14.41 -12.85
N SER A 127 -4.98 -14.25 -12.73
CA SER A 127 -5.88 -15.40 -12.77
C SER A 127 -6.38 -15.64 -14.18
#